data_5c7887b93455cdba474acb98caa0d9ca
#
_entry.id   5c7887b93455cdba474acb98caa0d9ca
#
_cell.length_a   1.000
_cell.length_b   1.000
_cell.length_c   1.000
_cell.angle_alpha   90.00
_cell.angle_beta   90.00
_cell.angle_gamma   90.00
#
_symmetry.space_group_name_H-M   'P 1'
#
loop_
_entity.id
_entity.type
_entity.pdbx_description
1 polymer ?
#
loop_
_entity_poly.entity_id
_entity_poly.type
_entity_poly.pdbx_seq_one_letter_code
_entity_poly.pdbx_strand_id
1 'polypeptide(L)'
;MTLPKDFELYTRNIMGEKLYEAFCQGLSEEAPTSIRINPFKVDADNIIIGNGNELVPWCKYGHYLSGRPPFTFDPMLHSGAYYVQEASSMFIDHVVRQTFGSEPINVLDLCAAPGGKSTCAMSALPEGSMLFSNEPIRPRAMVLAENITKFGKNNMVVTNNYPADYKKAKMVFDAIIADVPCSGEGMFRKDEGAIAEWSTDNVEKCRNLQREIVSDIWSCLKPGGIMVYSTCTFNAHEDEENAEWIAKELGADFIEVETAKEWNITPALCGNLPAYRFIPGISKGEGLFMTILRKHGDTGKADIQRDLLKAAEKRLKIIANGIKAPEIKGKQIIPDHSEAMSIMRDKAKYPTVDIDYTQAIAYLRHEAITLDAAAPRGIVLLTYKDV
;
A
#
# COMPACT_ATOMS: atom_id res chain seq x y z
N MET A 1 24.94 12.78 6.93
CA MET A 1 24.36 11.58 7.59
C MET A 1 25.50 10.68 8.02
N THR A 2 25.50 10.15 9.24
CA THR A 2 26.52 9.20 9.71
C THR A 2 25.84 7.84 9.83
N LEU A 3 26.28 6.89 9.03
CA LEU A 3 25.76 5.53 9.04
C LEU A 3 26.46 4.65 10.09
N PRO A 4 25.82 3.59 10.61
CA PRO A 4 26.48 2.61 11.47
C PRO A 4 27.62 1.90 10.73
N LYS A 5 28.77 1.71 11.37
CA LYS A 5 29.96 1.11 10.73
C LYS A 5 29.69 -0.31 10.19
N ASP A 6 28.94 -1.10 10.94
CA ASP A 6 28.60 -2.46 10.51
C ASP A 6 27.68 -2.45 9.29
N PHE A 7 26.75 -1.47 9.20
CA PHE A 7 25.93 -1.24 8.01
C PHE A 7 26.79 -0.88 6.82
N GLU A 8 27.70 0.10 6.97
CA GLU A 8 28.60 0.52 5.87
C GLU A 8 29.43 -0.65 5.34
N LEU A 9 30.04 -1.43 6.25
CA LEU A 9 30.88 -2.56 5.87
C LEU A 9 30.09 -3.64 5.13
N TYR A 10 28.93 -4.00 5.68
CA TYR A 10 28.07 -5.03 5.09
C TYR A 10 27.53 -4.60 3.73
N THR A 11 26.95 -3.41 3.66
CA THR A 11 26.29 -2.88 2.44
C THR A 11 27.31 -2.66 1.32
N ARG A 12 28.52 -2.15 1.64
CA ARG A 12 29.60 -2.02 0.67
C ARG A 12 30.04 -3.37 0.11
N ASN A 13 30.09 -4.40 0.94
CA ASN A 13 30.46 -5.75 0.49
C ASN A 13 29.45 -6.35 -0.48
N ILE A 14 28.14 -6.21 -0.23
CA ILE A 14 27.12 -6.80 -1.09
C ILE A 14 26.87 -5.99 -2.36
N MET A 15 26.97 -4.66 -2.28
CA MET A 15 26.76 -3.75 -3.43
C MET A 15 28.02 -3.64 -4.32
N GLY A 16 29.20 -3.85 -3.76
CA GLY A 16 30.46 -3.46 -4.39
C GLY A 16 30.66 -1.95 -4.39
N GLU A 17 31.90 -1.51 -4.62
CA GLU A 17 32.29 -0.10 -4.42
C GLU A 17 31.46 0.89 -5.24
N LYS A 18 31.30 0.62 -6.54
CA LYS A 18 30.64 1.55 -7.46
C LYS A 18 29.15 1.79 -7.11
N LEU A 19 28.42 0.74 -6.78
CA LEU A 19 27.00 0.86 -6.42
C LEU A 19 26.85 1.49 -5.04
N TYR A 20 27.74 1.16 -4.11
CA TYR A 20 27.75 1.71 -2.77
C TYR A 20 28.04 3.25 -2.79
N GLU A 21 28.99 3.71 -3.61
CA GLU A 21 29.24 5.14 -3.78
C GLU A 21 28.01 5.87 -4.31
N ALA A 22 27.34 5.35 -5.34
CA ALA A 22 26.11 5.92 -5.88
C ALA A 22 24.96 5.92 -4.85
N PHE A 23 24.85 4.88 -4.08
CA PHE A 23 23.89 4.78 -2.97
C PHE A 23 24.15 5.86 -1.89
N CYS A 24 25.39 6.02 -1.45
CA CYS A 24 25.76 7.05 -0.47
C CYS A 24 25.48 8.46 -0.98
N GLN A 25 25.76 8.73 -2.27
CA GLN A 25 25.40 9.99 -2.91
C GLN A 25 23.89 10.17 -2.88
N GLY A 26 23.10 9.16 -3.28
CA GLY A 26 21.63 9.21 -3.27
C GLY A 26 21.04 9.43 -1.88
N LEU A 27 21.66 8.89 -0.84
CA LEU A 27 21.23 9.15 0.56
C LEU A 27 21.47 10.59 0.99
N SER A 28 22.40 11.31 0.36
CA SER A 28 22.68 12.72 0.65
C SER A 28 21.79 13.71 -0.12
N GLU A 29 21.06 13.23 -1.12
CA GLU A 29 20.15 14.03 -1.93
C GLU A 29 18.76 14.14 -1.26
N GLU A 30 17.98 15.15 -1.67
CA GLU A 30 16.60 15.28 -1.23
C GLU A 30 15.73 14.12 -1.76
N ALA A 31 14.91 13.55 -0.87
CA ALA A 31 13.99 12.48 -1.23
C ALA A 31 12.97 12.96 -2.27
N PRO A 32 12.74 12.23 -3.38
CA PRO A 32 11.73 12.60 -4.35
C PRO A 32 10.33 12.56 -3.71
N THR A 33 9.55 13.59 -3.98
CA THR A 33 8.15 13.62 -3.60
C THR A 33 7.30 13.04 -4.71
N SER A 34 6.42 12.11 -4.39
CA SER A 34 5.50 11.51 -5.35
C SER A 34 4.10 11.30 -4.77
N ILE A 35 3.13 11.27 -5.67
CA ILE A 35 1.72 11.01 -5.36
C ILE A 35 1.19 9.96 -6.32
N ARG A 36 0.09 9.33 -5.92
CA ARG A 36 -0.67 8.45 -6.79
C ARG A 36 -2.13 8.89 -6.85
N ILE A 37 -2.60 9.19 -8.05
CA ILE A 37 -3.98 9.61 -8.31
C ILE A 37 -4.92 8.44 -8.05
N ASN A 38 -6.10 8.74 -7.49
CA ASN A 38 -7.18 7.78 -7.33
C ASN A 38 -8.07 7.78 -8.59
N PRO A 39 -7.92 6.81 -9.50
CA PRO A 39 -8.62 6.82 -10.78
C PRO A 39 -10.13 6.58 -10.66
N PHE A 40 -10.62 6.24 -9.47
CA PHE A 40 -12.04 6.01 -9.22
C PHE A 40 -12.78 7.29 -8.77
N LYS A 41 -12.04 8.33 -8.41
CA LYS A 41 -12.62 9.59 -7.93
C LYS A 41 -12.39 10.76 -8.85
N VAL A 42 -11.26 10.76 -9.57
CA VAL A 42 -10.87 11.86 -10.45
C VAL A 42 -10.35 11.32 -11.77
N ASP A 43 -10.53 12.11 -12.82
CA ASP A 43 -9.89 11.84 -14.09
C ASP A 43 -8.40 12.16 -13.99
N ALA A 44 -7.57 11.12 -14.12
CA ALA A 44 -6.13 11.22 -13.98
C ALA A 44 -5.47 12.15 -15.02
N ASP A 45 -6.10 12.30 -16.20
CA ASP A 45 -5.57 13.12 -17.29
C ASP A 45 -5.87 14.62 -17.09
N ASN A 46 -6.86 14.95 -16.25
CA ASN A 46 -7.36 16.31 -16.07
C ASN A 46 -7.03 16.92 -14.70
N ILE A 47 -6.42 16.16 -13.78
CA ILE A 47 -6.07 16.66 -12.46
C ILE A 47 -4.64 17.21 -12.43
N ILE A 48 -4.48 18.45 -11.96
CA ILE A 48 -3.18 19.05 -11.69
C ILE A 48 -2.99 19.10 -10.17
N ILE A 49 -1.99 18.37 -9.67
CA ILE A 49 -1.62 18.38 -8.26
C ILE A 49 -0.17 18.83 -8.15
N GLY A 50 0.03 20.02 -7.60
CA GLY A 50 1.38 20.61 -7.48
C GLY A 50 1.97 21.01 -8.82
N ASN A 51 3.28 21.23 -8.86
CA ASN A 51 4.05 21.66 -10.04
C ASN A 51 4.87 20.49 -10.59
N GLY A 52 4.26 19.43 -11.09
CA GLY A 52 5.01 18.32 -11.66
C GLY A 52 4.11 17.36 -12.39
N ASN A 53 4.50 16.99 -13.61
CA ASN A 53 3.78 16.03 -14.45
C ASN A 53 4.67 14.86 -14.88
N GLU A 54 5.80 14.65 -14.21
CA GLU A 54 6.66 13.51 -14.51
C GLU A 54 6.01 12.24 -13.97
N LEU A 55 5.77 11.27 -14.84
CA LEU A 55 5.16 10.00 -14.45
C LEU A 55 6.15 9.13 -13.67
N VAL A 56 5.63 8.38 -12.70
CA VAL A 56 6.34 7.24 -12.12
C VAL A 56 6.24 6.10 -13.13
N PRO A 57 7.32 5.69 -13.79
CA PRO A 57 7.24 4.90 -15.01
C PRO A 57 6.68 3.47 -14.81
N TRP A 58 6.68 2.97 -13.58
CA TRP A 58 6.14 1.66 -13.20
C TRP A 58 4.75 1.73 -12.54
N CYS A 59 4.11 2.90 -12.54
CA CYS A 59 2.76 3.04 -11.97
C CYS A 59 1.90 3.95 -12.84
N LYS A 60 0.83 3.41 -13.39
CA LYS A 60 -0.06 4.13 -14.32
C LYS A 60 -0.57 5.47 -13.79
N TYR A 61 -0.79 5.57 -12.48
CA TYR A 61 -1.37 6.75 -11.82
C TYR A 61 -0.38 7.47 -10.91
N GLY A 62 0.90 7.08 -10.96
CA GLY A 62 1.97 7.67 -10.16
C GLY A 62 2.59 8.91 -10.82
N HIS A 63 2.83 9.97 -10.01
CA HIS A 63 3.44 11.21 -10.48
C HIS A 63 4.49 11.70 -9.49
N TYR A 64 5.64 12.14 -10.01
CA TYR A 64 6.61 12.91 -9.25
C TYR A 64 6.20 14.38 -9.20
N LEU A 65 6.49 15.03 -8.08
CA LEU A 65 6.26 16.45 -7.89
C LEU A 65 7.60 17.21 -7.84
N SER A 66 7.61 18.44 -8.34
CA SER A 66 8.75 19.33 -8.23
C SER A 66 8.80 20.02 -6.86
N GLY A 67 9.00 19.26 -5.79
CA GLY A 67 9.02 19.71 -4.41
C GLY A 67 7.89 19.12 -3.57
N ARG A 68 7.85 19.47 -2.28
CA ARG A 68 6.90 18.94 -1.32
C ARG A 68 5.88 20.00 -0.91
N PRO A 69 4.66 20.03 -1.51
CA PRO A 69 3.63 20.95 -1.10
C PRO A 69 3.11 20.64 0.32
N PRO A 70 2.46 21.59 0.98
CA PRO A 70 1.87 21.38 2.30
C PRO A 70 0.58 20.56 2.17
N PHE A 71 0.70 19.26 1.95
CA PHE A 71 -0.40 18.32 1.69
C PHE A 71 -1.55 18.37 2.71
N THR A 72 -1.26 18.69 3.97
CA THR A 72 -2.27 18.79 5.04
C THR A 72 -3.33 19.85 4.74
N PHE A 73 -3.00 20.88 3.97
CA PHE A 73 -3.92 21.95 3.57
C PHE A 73 -4.54 21.75 2.19
N ASP A 74 -4.40 20.56 1.61
CA ASP A 74 -5.02 20.27 0.33
C ASP A 74 -6.32 19.45 0.51
N PRO A 75 -7.51 20.06 0.25
CA PRO A 75 -8.79 19.35 0.36
C PRO A 75 -8.89 18.12 -0.55
N MET A 76 -8.17 18.11 -1.69
CA MET A 76 -8.14 16.97 -2.61
C MET A 76 -7.49 15.73 -1.98
N LEU A 77 -6.48 15.89 -1.11
CA LEU A 77 -5.93 14.77 -0.33
C LEU A 77 -6.99 14.19 0.62
N HIS A 78 -7.72 15.07 1.30
CA HIS A 78 -8.72 14.68 2.30
C HIS A 78 -9.97 14.05 1.68
N SER A 79 -10.34 14.46 0.46
CA SER A 79 -11.39 13.81 -0.32
C SER A 79 -10.98 12.46 -0.91
N GLY A 80 -9.69 12.12 -0.87
CA GLY A 80 -9.14 10.88 -1.41
C GLY A 80 -8.97 10.89 -2.93
N ALA A 81 -8.83 12.08 -3.54
CA ALA A 81 -8.52 12.24 -4.96
C ALA A 81 -7.13 11.68 -5.31
N TYR A 82 -6.21 11.72 -4.38
CA TYR A 82 -4.88 11.14 -4.51
C TYR A 82 -4.32 10.66 -3.16
N TYR A 83 -3.24 9.91 -3.21
CA TYR A 83 -2.48 9.43 -2.05
C TYR A 83 -1.02 9.86 -2.18
N VAL A 84 -0.42 10.40 -1.11
CA VAL A 84 1.03 10.68 -1.06
C VAL A 84 1.74 9.37 -0.84
N GLN A 85 2.43 8.88 -1.85
CA GLN A 85 3.08 7.57 -1.83
C GLN A 85 4.50 7.66 -2.38
N GLU A 86 5.42 6.97 -1.75
CA GLU A 86 6.77 6.80 -2.20
C GLU A 86 6.78 5.99 -3.51
N ALA A 87 7.57 6.43 -4.49
CA ALA A 87 7.49 5.95 -5.87
C ALA A 87 7.85 4.46 -6.02
N SER A 88 8.90 3.96 -5.34
CA SER A 88 9.27 2.54 -5.45
C SER A 88 8.18 1.63 -4.92
N SER A 89 7.47 2.02 -3.86
CA SER A 89 6.34 1.26 -3.31
C SER A 89 5.14 1.17 -4.27
N MET A 90 5.08 2.03 -5.30
CA MET A 90 4.07 1.94 -6.36
C MET A 90 4.37 0.83 -7.38
N PHE A 91 5.54 0.18 -7.33
CA PHE A 91 5.88 -0.94 -8.22
C PHE A 91 4.90 -2.10 -8.12
N ILE A 92 4.16 -2.20 -7.02
CA ILE A 92 3.05 -3.15 -6.88
C ILE A 92 1.98 -3.01 -7.97
N ASP A 93 1.74 -1.80 -8.53
CA ASP A 93 0.82 -1.60 -9.67
C ASP A 93 1.30 -2.39 -10.88
N HIS A 94 2.59 -2.30 -11.20
CA HIS A 94 3.21 -2.99 -12.31
C HIS A 94 3.16 -4.52 -12.13
N VAL A 95 3.55 -4.99 -10.93
CA VAL A 95 3.51 -6.42 -10.59
C VAL A 95 2.10 -6.98 -10.74
N VAL A 96 1.09 -6.31 -10.21
CA VAL A 96 -0.30 -6.75 -10.29
C VAL A 96 -0.76 -6.86 -11.75
N ARG A 97 -0.45 -5.86 -12.58
CA ARG A 97 -0.86 -5.85 -14.00
C ARG A 97 -0.19 -6.94 -14.84
N GLN A 98 1.03 -7.31 -14.52
CA GLN A 98 1.73 -8.37 -15.26
C GLN A 98 1.40 -9.78 -14.77
N THR A 99 1.05 -9.90 -13.50
CA THR A 99 0.94 -11.21 -12.84
C THR A 99 -0.47 -11.78 -12.84
N PHE A 100 -1.49 -10.91 -12.77
CA PHE A 100 -2.88 -11.34 -12.71
C PHE A 100 -3.61 -11.08 -14.03
N GLY A 101 -4.46 -12.05 -14.43
CA GLY A 101 -5.31 -11.93 -15.62
C GLY A 101 -6.50 -11.00 -15.41
N SER A 102 -7.58 -11.20 -16.17
CA SER A 102 -8.80 -10.39 -16.11
C SER A 102 -9.85 -10.88 -15.12
N GLU A 103 -9.69 -12.09 -14.57
CA GLU A 103 -10.68 -12.68 -13.66
C GLU A 103 -10.55 -12.10 -12.25
N PRO A 104 -11.69 -11.83 -11.57
CA PRO A 104 -11.69 -11.36 -10.20
C PRO A 104 -10.99 -12.33 -9.24
N ILE A 105 -10.17 -11.79 -8.35
CA ILE A 105 -9.43 -12.56 -7.35
C ILE A 105 -9.60 -12.01 -5.94
N ASN A 106 -9.32 -12.85 -4.95
CA ASN A 106 -9.27 -12.48 -3.56
C ASN A 106 -7.83 -12.30 -3.11
N VAL A 107 -7.51 -11.11 -2.63
CA VAL A 107 -6.15 -10.72 -2.23
C VAL A 107 -6.12 -10.38 -0.74
N LEU A 108 -5.04 -10.75 -0.08
CA LEU A 108 -4.71 -10.29 1.27
C LEU A 108 -3.44 -9.42 1.20
N ASP A 109 -3.53 -8.18 1.66
CA ASP A 109 -2.37 -7.37 2.03
C ASP A 109 -2.16 -7.54 3.54
N LEU A 110 -1.09 -8.27 3.91
CA LEU A 110 -0.93 -8.84 5.24
C LEU A 110 -0.45 -7.83 6.29
N CYS A 111 0.39 -6.87 5.88
CA CYS A 111 0.99 -5.83 6.73
C CYS A 111 0.73 -4.45 6.11
N ALA A 112 -0.56 -4.14 5.92
CA ALA A 112 -1.03 -3.14 4.97
C ALA A 112 -0.84 -1.68 5.38
N ALA A 113 -0.73 -1.37 6.69
CA ALA A 113 -0.69 0.02 7.16
C ALA A 113 0.55 0.77 6.63
N PRO A 114 0.36 2.01 6.17
CA PRO A 114 -0.84 2.86 6.24
C PRO A 114 -1.84 2.72 5.07
N GLY A 115 -1.65 1.80 4.10
CA GLY A 115 -2.60 1.53 3.02
C GLY A 115 -2.15 1.93 1.61
N GLY A 116 -0.92 2.39 1.45
CA GLY A 116 -0.37 2.81 0.15
C GLY A 116 -0.32 1.65 -0.85
N LYS A 117 0.26 0.50 -0.47
CA LYS A 117 0.33 -0.69 -1.32
C LYS A 117 -1.05 -1.30 -1.57
N SER A 118 -1.92 -1.38 -0.53
CA SER A 118 -3.31 -1.84 -0.69
C SER A 118 -4.08 -1.06 -1.74
N THR A 119 -4.12 0.26 -1.62
CA THR A 119 -4.88 1.11 -2.56
C THR A 119 -4.23 1.17 -3.94
N CYS A 120 -2.91 1.03 -4.02
CA CYS A 120 -2.17 0.90 -5.28
C CYS A 120 -2.54 -0.40 -5.99
N ALA A 121 -2.45 -1.53 -5.31
CA ALA A 121 -2.82 -2.83 -5.84
C ALA A 121 -4.29 -2.85 -6.30
N MET A 122 -5.22 -2.30 -5.50
CA MET A 122 -6.64 -2.24 -5.86
C MET A 122 -6.88 -1.43 -7.14
N SER A 123 -6.05 -0.43 -7.46
CA SER A 123 -6.15 0.32 -8.72
C SER A 123 -5.76 -0.50 -9.95
N ALA A 124 -5.04 -1.59 -9.75
CA ALA A 124 -4.52 -2.46 -10.81
C ALA A 124 -5.22 -3.82 -10.89
N LEU A 125 -5.88 -4.25 -9.81
CA LEU A 125 -6.59 -5.52 -9.73
C LEU A 125 -7.76 -5.59 -10.72
N PRO A 126 -8.10 -6.78 -11.23
CA PRO A 126 -9.29 -7.01 -12.06
C PRO A 126 -10.57 -6.53 -11.35
N GLU A 127 -11.52 -6.02 -12.12
CA GLU A 127 -12.79 -5.59 -11.56
C GLU A 127 -13.52 -6.75 -10.89
N GLY A 128 -14.18 -6.46 -9.74
CA GLY A 128 -14.83 -7.48 -8.91
C GLY A 128 -13.89 -8.19 -7.92
N SER A 129 -12.57 -7.96 -8.00
CA SER A 129 -11.64 -8.49 -6.99
C SER A 129 -11.93 -7.94 -5.61
N MET A 130 -11.65 -8.73 -4.57
CA MET A 130 -11.78 -8.32 -3.16
C MET A 130 -10.40 -8.25 -2.51
N LEU A 131 -10.14 -7.17 -1.77
CA LEU A 131 -8.88 -6.96 -1.06
C LEU A 131 -9.12 -6.88 0.45
N PHE A 132 -8.50 -7.78 1.19
CA PHE A 132 -8.38 -7.69 2.64
C PHE A 132 -7.06 -6.99 2.98
N SER A 133 -7.15 -5.88 3.69
CA SER A 133 -6.00 -5.10 4.16
C SER A 133 -5.88 -5.28 5.66
N ASN A 134 -4.85 -5.98 6.11
CA ASN A 134 -4.64 -6.33 7.51
C ASN A 134 -3.52 -5.53 8.17
N GLU A 135 -3.70 -5.21 9.44
CA GLU A 135 -2.66 -4.65 10.28
C GLU A 135 -2.87 -5.11 11.74
N PRO A 136 -1.92 -5.84 12.34
CA PRO A 136 -2.07 -6.35 13.70
C PRO A 136 -2.01 -5.24 14.76
N ILE A 137 -1.32 -4.14 14.52
CA ILE A 137 -1.15 -3.05 15.48
C ILE A 137 -2.34 -2.08 15.37
N ARG A 138 -3.21 -2.08 16.40
CA ARG A 138 -4.48 -1.35 16.37
C ARG A 138 -4.39 0.14 15.98
N PRO A 139 -3.51 0.97 16.53
CA PRO A 139 -3.39 2.37 16.08
C PRO A 139 -3.08 2.49 14.59
N ARG A 140 -2.18 1.65 14.05
CA ARG A 140 -1.87 1.61 12.62
C ARG A 140 -3.05 1.11 11.78
N ALA A 141 -3.81 0.13 12.28
CA ALA A 141 -5.02 -0.37 11.63
C ALA A 141 -6.11 0.71 11.51
N MET A 142 -6.19 1.65 12.46
CA MET A 142 -7.12 2.78 12.37
C MET A 142 -6.72 3.76 11.27
N VAL A 143 -5.42 4.06 11.12
CA VAL A 143 -4.91 4.88 10.01
C VAL A 143 -5.16 4.20 8.65
N LEU A 144 -4.93 2.88 8.59
CA LEU A 144 -5.24 2.08 7.41
C LEU A 144 -6.74 2.19 7.06
N ALA A 145 -7.63 2.04 8.03
CA ALA A 145 -9.07 2.13 7.83
C ALA A 145 -9.50 3.50 7.29
N GLU A 146 -8.90 4.58 7.81
CA GLU A 146 -9.14 5.94 7.31
C GLU A 146 -8.73 6.07 5.84
N ASN A 147 -7.54 5.62 5.47
CA ASN A 147 -7.04 5.71 4.11
C ASN A 147 -7.83 4.84 3.11
N ILE A 148 -8.24 3.64 3.52
CA ILE A 148 -9.11 2.78 2.71
C ILE A 148 -10.50 3.42 2.54
N THR A 149 -11.06 4.03 3.60
CA THR A 149 -12.33 4.76 3.51
C THR A 149 -12.23 5.93 2.55
N LYS A 150 -11.16 6.73 2.63
CA LYS A 150 -10.89 7.82 1.68
C LYS A 150 -10.75 7.34 0.23
N PHE A 151 -10.14 6.17 0.02
CA PHE A 151 -10.02 5.59 -1.32
C PHE A 151 -11.37 5.28 -1.94
N GLY A 152 -12.35 4.83 -1.16
CA GLY A 152 -13.76 4.81 -1.50
C GLY A 152 -14.28 3.57 -2.22
N LYS A 153 -13.48 2.52 -2.40
CA LYS A 153 -13.92 1.23 -2.99
C LYS A 153 -14.56 0.34 -1.93
N ASN A 154 -15.76 -0.21 -2.22
CA ASN A 154 -16.53 -1.00 -1.26
C ASN A 154 -16.06 -2.47 -1.12
N ASN A 155 -15.24 -2.94 -2.05
CA ASN A 155 -14.66 -4.28 -2.04
C ASN A 155 -13.27 -4.33 -1.36
N MET A 156 -13.02 -3.43 -0.41
CA MET A 156 -11.87 -3.42 0.46
C MET A 156 -12.30 -3.58 1.92
N VAL A 157 -11.69 -4.55 2.61
CA VAL A 157 -12.00 -4.91 4.00
C VAL A 157 -10.78 -4.69 4.86
N VAL A 158 -10.89 -3.87 5.90
CA VAL A 158 -9.80 -3.63 6.86
C VAL A 158 -9.96 -4.51 8.08
N THR A 159 -8.90 -5.26 8.41
CA THR A 159 -8.87 -6.19 9.53
C THR A 159 -7.72 -5.87 10.49
N ASN A 160 -7.87 -6.30 11.76
CA ASN A 160 -6.86 -6.11 12.80
C ASN A 160 -6.60 -7.46 13.48
N ASN A 161 -5.78 -8.30 12.82
CA ASN A 161 -5.54 -9.69 13.23
C ASN A 161 -4.08 -10.07 13.04
N TYR A 162 -3.64 -11.11 13.73
CA TYR A 162 -2.34 -11.74 13.46
C TYR A 162 -2.47 -12.75 12.31
N PRO A 163 -1.36 -13.08 11.60
CA PRO A 163 -1.39 -14.04 10.49
C PRO A 163 -2.05 -15.38 10.84
N ALA A 164 -1.75 -15.91 12.03
CA ALA A 164 -2.32 -17.16 12.54
C ALA A 164 -3.87 -17.15 12.67
N ASP A 165 -4.51 -16.00 12.80
CA ASP A 165 -5.96 -15.90 12.92
C ASP A 165 -6.65 -16.20 11.59
N TYR A 166 -6.04 -15.86 10.46
CA TYR A 166 -6.51 -16.21 9.12
C TYR A 166 -6.51 -17.72 8.90
N LYS A 167 -5.47 -18.40 9.36
CA LYS A 167 -5.39 -19.88 9.35
C LYS A 167 -6.51 -20.51 10.18
N LYS A 168 -6.75 -20.01 11.41
CA LYS A 168 -7.86 -20.44 12.26
C LYS A 168 -9.21 -20.16 11.61
N ALA A 169 -9.34 -19.06 10.89
CA ALA A 169 -10.54 -18.70 10.14
C ALA A 169 -10.72 -19.54 8.86
N LYS A 170 -9.72 -20.34 8.48
CA LYS A 170 -9.68 -21.14 7.24
C LYS A 170 -9.89 -20.29 5.99
N MET A 171 -9.37 -19.08 5.99
CA MET A 171 -9.43 -18.19 4.82
C MET A 171 -8.34 -18.56 3.82
N VAL A 172 -8.67 -18.51 2.55
CA VAL A 172 -7.74 -18.86 1.46
C VAL A 172 -7.82 -17.80 0.37
N PHE A 173 -6.67 -17.30 -0.06
CA PHE A 173 -6.51 -16.20 -1.01
C PHE A 173 -5.82 -16.66 -2.30
N ASP A 174 -6.14 -15.99 -3.40
CA ASP A 174 -5.48 -16.18 -4.69
C ASP A 174 -4.09 -15.52 -4.68
N ALA A 175 -3.96 -14.40 -3.95
CA ALA A 175 -2.71 -13.71 -3.75
C ALA A 175 -2.55 -13.16 -2.33
N ILE A 176 -1.29 -13.07 -1.87
CA ILE A 176 -0.91 -12.41 -0.63
C ILE A 176 0.20 -11.41 -0.93
N ILE A 177 -0.01 -10.16 -0.53
CA ILE A 177 1.02 -9.12 -0.49
C ILE A 177 1.59 -9.12 0.92
N ALA A 178 2.86 -9.42 1.05
CA ALA A 178 3.58 -9.53 2.31
C ALA A 178 4.69 -8.45 2.35
N ASP A 179 4.29 -7.18 2.61
CA ASP A 179 5.21 -6.09 2.89
C ASP A 179 5.57 -6.14 4.37
N VAL A 180 6.53 -7.00 4.68
CA VAL A 180 6.78 -7.43 6.05
C VAL A 180 7.54 -6.39 6.88
N PRO A 181 7.36 -6.35 8.23
CA PRO A 181 8.19 -5.53 9.08
C PRO A 181 9.66 -5.85 8.90
N CYS A 182 10.51 -4.84 8.82
CA CYS A 182 11.92 -4.97 8.49
C CYS A 182 12.79 -4.00 9.29
N SER A 183 14.11 -4.10 9.17
CA SER A 183 15.08 -3.24 9.88
C SER A 183 15.04 -1.77 9.45
N GLY A 184 14.32 -1.44 8.38
CA GLY A 184 13.98 -0.07 8.01
C GLY A 184 15.10 0.75 7.37
N GLU A 185 16.08 0.12 6.76
CA GLU A 185 17.23 0.79 6.11
C GLU A 185 16.81 1.80 5.03
N GLY A 186 15.71 1.54 4.31
CA GLY A 186 15.13 2.48 3.35
C GLY A 186 14.51 3.73 3.96
N MET A 187 14.47 3.84 5.30
CA MET A 187 13.99 5.02 6.02
C MET A 187 15.12 5.97 6.42
N PHE A 188 16.39 5.58 6.27
CA PHE A 188 17.54 6.34 6.74
C PHE A 188 17.59 7.79 6.25
N ARG A 189 17.14 8.05 5.03
CA ARG A 189 17.08 9.40 4.46
C ARG A 189 15.98 10.28 5.08
N LYS A 190 14.97 9.68 5.70
CA LYS A 190 13.78 10.37 6.22
C LYS A 190 13.69 10.38 7.74
N ASP A 191 14.31 9.42 8.39
CA ASP A 191 14.18 9.19 9.83
C ASP A 191 15.53 8.84 10.45
N GLU A 192 16.11 9.80 11.17
CA GLU A 192 17.35 9.59 11.92
C GLU A 192 17.17 8.54 13.04
N GLY A 193 15.95 8.36 13.54
CA GLY A 193 15.63 7.32 14.52
C GLY A 193 15.87 5.92 13.96
N ALA A 194 15.55 5.68 12.69
CA ALA A 194 15.81 4.41 12.02
C ALA A 194 17.31 4.07 11.99
N ILE A 195 18.16 5.08 11.79
CA ILE A 195 19.62 4.90 11.86
C ILE A 195 20.09 4.53 13.28
N ALA A 196 19.53 5.19 14.30
CA ALA A 196 19.90 4.97 15.69
C ALA A 196 19.44 3.59 16.21
N GLU A 197 18.33 3.08 15.71
CA GLU A 197 17.76 1.78 16.08
C GLU A 197 18.37 0.61 15.32
N TRP A 198 19.05 0.89 14.20
CA TRP A 198 19.63 -0.16 13.37
C TRP A 198 20.79 -0.87 14.08
N SER A 199 20.81 -2.19 13.99
CA SER A 199 21.89 -3.07 14.43
C SER A 199 21.80 -4.40 13.72
N THR A 200 22.89 -5.14 13.68
CA THR A 200 22.93 -6.52 13.14
C THR A 200 21.96 -7.44 13.89
N ASP A 201 21.83 -7.27 15.21
CA ASP A 201 20.86 -8.02 16.02
C ASP A 201 19.41 -7.68 15.65
N ASN A 202 19.13 -6.43 15.29
CA ASN A 202 17.79 -6.04 14.81
C ASN A 202 17.47 -6.61 13.43
N VAL A 203 18.44 -6.62 12.51
CA VAL A 203 18.33 -7.28 11.21
C VAL A 203 17.98 -8.76 11.40
N GLU A 204 18.70 -9.50 12.25
CA GLU A 204 18.42 -10.92 12.50
C GLU A 204 17.05 -11.15 13.16
N LYS A 205 16.63 -10.29 14.09
CA LYS A 205 15.27 -10.35 14.66
C LYS A 205 14.20 -10.12 13.60
N CYS A 206 14.37 -9.13 12.73
CA CYS A 206 13.44 -8.85 11.64
C CYS A 206 13.38 -10.03 10.65
N ARG A 207 14.55 -10.57 10.23
CA ARG A 207 14.63 -11.75 9.40
C ARG A 207 13.82 -12.92 9.94
N ASN A 208 13.96 -13.23 11.22
CA ASN A 208 13.27 -14.35 11.85
C ASN A 208 11.77 -14.07 11.98
N LEU A 209 11.37 -12.86 12.35
CA LEU A 209 9.97 -12.44 12.41
C LEU A 209 9.29 -12.54 11.03
N GLN A 210 9.98 -12.16 9.95
CA GLN A 210 9.48 -12.27 8.58
C GLN A 210 9.20 -13.72 8.20
N ARG A 211 10.09 -14.64 8.57
CA ARG A 211 9.89 -16.08 8.36
C ARG A 211 8.71 -16.63 9.15
N GLU A 212 8.53 -16.19 10.38
CA GLU A 212 7.37 -16.56 11.20
C GLU A 212 6.06 -16.08 10.56
N ILE A 213 5.98 -14.79 10.19
CA ILE A 213 4.82 -14.19 9.53
C ILE A 213 4.45 -14.95 8.27
N VAL A 214 5.43 -15.23 7.40
CA VAL A 214 5.19 -15.93 6.13
C VAL A 214 4.80 -17.39 6.37
N SER A 215 5.43 -18.09 7.31
CA SER A 215 5.06 -19.47 7.66
C SER A 215 3.63 -19.58 8.16
N ASP A 216 3.21 -18.67 9.02
CA ASP A 216 1.88 -18.64 9.60
C ASP A 216 0.79 -18.44 8.54
N ILE A 217 1.04 -17.56 7.57
CA ILE A 217 0.07 -17.24 6.52
C ILE A 217 0.11 -18.20 5.32
N TRP A 218 1.17 -18.98 5.16
CA TRP A 218 1.41 -19.79 3.96
C TRP A 218 0.27 -20.74 3.60
N SER A 219 -0.38 -21.32 4.61
CA SER A 219 -1.53 -22.21 4.40
C SER A 219 -2.78 -21.48 3.89
N CYS A 220 -2.81 -20.13 4.00
CA CYS A 220 -3.88 -19.28 3.49
C CYS A 220 -3.67 -18.84 2.04
N LEU A 221 -2.53 -19.14 1.44
CA LEU A 221 -2.30 -18.97 0.01
C LEU A 221 -2.71 -20.26 -0.72
N LYS A 222 -3.56 -20.15 -1.75
CA LYS A 222 -3.97 -21.29 -2.58
C LYS A 222 -2.75 -21.98 -3.23
N PRO A 223 -2.82 -23.30 -3.53
CA PRO A 223 -1.90 -23.92 -4.49
C PRO A 223 -1.92 -23.14 -5.80
N GLY A 224 -0.76 -22.86 -6.41
CA GLY A 224 -0.62 -21.99 -7.58
C GLY A 224 -0.87 -20.49 -7.33
N GLY A 225 -1.24 -20.11 -6.11
CA GLY A 225 -1.43 -18.72 -5.71
C GLY A 225 -0.11 -17.94 -5.64
N ILE A 226 -0.20 -16.64 -5.62
CA ILE A 226 0.94 -15.73 -5.76
C ILE A 226 1.20 -14.99 -4.45
N MET A 227 2.46 -14.99 -4.01
CA MET A 227 2.96 -14.12 -2.95
C MET A 227 3.86 -13.04 -3.53
N VAL A 228 3.55 -11.79 -3.19
CA VAL A 228 4.46 -10.66 -3.40
C VAL A 228 5.14 -10.39 -2.06
N TYR A 229 6.42 -10.69 -1.97
CA TYR A 229 7.22 -10.43 -0.77
C TYR A 229 8.00 -9.14 -0.96
N SER A 230 7.95 -8.24 -0.01
CA SER A 230 8.68 -6.96 -0.04
C SER A 230 9.14 -6.50 1.33
N THR A 231 10.23 -5.74 1.33
CA THR A 231 10.80 -5.04 2.48
C THR A 231 11.27 -3.65 2.06
N CYS A 232 11.55 -2.79 3.02
CA CYS A 232 12.24 -1.52 2.77
C CYS A 232 13.69 -1.57 3.31
N THR A 233 14.44 -2.63 3.00
CA THR A 233 15.85 -2.77 3.36
C THR A 233 16.75 -2.97 2.17
N PHE A 234 18.06 -2.98 2.41
CA PHE A 234 19.09 -3.26 1.40
C PHE A 234 19.90 -4.52 1.72
N ASN A 235 19.74 -5.09 2.92
CA ASN A 235 20.50 -6.26 3.32
C ASN A 235 19.93 -7.56 2.73
N ALA A 236 20.81 -8.49 2.38
CA ALA A 236 20.41 -9.76 1.81
C ALA A 236 19.72 -10.69 2.81
N HIS A 237 19.95 -10.52 4.11
CA HIS A 237 19.40 -11.40 5.14
C HIS A 237 17.88 -11.35 5.21
N GLU A 238 17.33 -10.13 5.09
CA GLU A 238 15.89 -9.92 5.07
C GLU A 238 15.29 -10.05 3.67
N ASP A 239 16.08 -9.92 2.63
CA ASP A 239 15.68 -9.83 1.23
C ASP A 239 15.89 -11.18 0.51
N GLU A 240 17.00 -11.37 -0.20
CA GLU A 240 17.25 -12.56 -1.03
C GLU A 240 17.27 -13.86 -0.22
N GLU A 241 17.90 -13.88 0.95
CA GLU A 241 17.98 -15.09 1.77
C GLU A 241 16.61 -15.53 2.30
N ASN A 242 15.74 -14.56 2.63
CA ASN A 242 14.36 -14.87 3.02
C ASN A 242 13.52 -15.31 1.81
N ALA A 243 13.70 -14.68 0.65
CA ALA A 243 13.02 -15.07 -0.58
C ALA A 243 13.41 -16.50 -1.00
N GLU A 244 14.70 -16.85 -0.98
CA GLU A 244 15.19 -18.20 -1.25
C GLU A 244 14.68 -19.23 -0.22
N TRP A 245 14.62 -18.82 1.06
CA TRP A 245 14.05 -19.65 2.12
C TRP A 245 12.57 -19.95 1.88
N ILE A 246 11.76 -18.93 1.48
CA ILE A 246 10.36 -19.14 1.12
C ILE A 246 10.23 -20.13 -0.04
N ALA A 247 11.00 -19.93 -1.10
CA ALA A 247 10.98 -20.81 -2.27
C ALA A 247 11.31 -22.25 -1.91
N LYS A 248 12.37 -22.46 -1.16
CA LYS A 248 12.91 -23.79 -0.83
C LYS A 248 12.10 -24.51 0.26
N GLU A 249 11.87 -23.84 1.39
CA GLU A 249 11.29 -24.50 2.57
C GLU A 249 9.75 -24.53 2.55
N LEU A 250 9.10 -23.55 1.91
CA LEU A 250 7.66 -23.51 1.81
C LEU A 250 7.11 -23.98 0.46
N GLY A 251 7.97 -24.20 -0.53
CA GLY A 251 7.64 -24.76 -1.83
C GLY A 251 7.00 -23.74 -2.77
N ALA A 252 7.83 -22.90 -3.40
CA ALA A 252 7.41 -21.95 -4.41
C ALA A 252 8.45 -21.76 -5.50
N ASP A 253 8.01 -21.34 -6.68
CA ASP A 253 8.83 -20.89 -7.79
C ASP A 253 8.80 -19.37 -7.90
N PHE A 254 9.92 -18.76 -8.28
CA PHE A 254 9.96 -17.34 -8.56
C PHE A 254 9.24 -17.00 -9.88
N ILE A 255 8.59 -15.86 -9.90
CA ILE A 255 7.99 -15.26 -11.11
C ILE A 255 8.79 -14.01 -11.46
N GLU A 256 9.22 -13.92 -12.71
CA GLU A 256 9.83 -12.73 -13.25
C GLU A 256 8.76 -11.83 -13.88
N VAL A 257 8.86 -10.51 -13.65
CA VAL A 257 8.09 -9.48 -14.36
C VAL A 257 9.02 -8.63 -15.21
N GLU A 258 8.58 -8.26 -16.39
CA GLU A 258 9.36 -7.44 -17.31
C GLU A 258 9.54 -6.03 -16.77
N THR A 259 10.74 -5.48 -16.90
CA THR A 259 11.04 -4.10 -16.51
C THR A 259 11.82 -3.40 -17.61
N ALA A 260 11.58 -2.10 -17.81
CA ALA A 260 12.35 -1.31 -18.74
C ALA A 260 13.70 -0.94 -18.13
N LYS A 261 14.77 -0.97 -18.93
CA LYS A 261 16.14 -0.65 -18.48
C LYS A 261 16.26 0.78 -17.93
N GLU A 262 15.48 1.68 -18.48
CA GLU A 262 15.44 3.10 -18.12
C GLU A 262 14.91 3.33 -16.70
N TRP A 263 14.26 2.35 -16.10
CA TRP A 263 13.78 2.44 -14.72
C TRP A 263 14.90 2.30 -13.71
N ASN A 264 16.07 1.81 -14.14
CA ASN A 264 17.23 1.60 -13.30
C ASN A 264 16.94 0.77 -12.04
N ILE A 265 16.05 -0.22 -12.17
CA ILE A 265 15.77 -1.18 -11.11
C ILE A 265 16.96 -2.13 -11.02
N THR A 266 17.53 -2.24 -9.84
CA THR A 266 18.67 -3.14 -9.58
C THR A 266 18.15 -4.56 -9.37
N PRO A 267 18.78 -5.60 -9.98
CA PRO A 267 18.44 -6.99 -9.72
C PRO A 267 18.92 -7.44 -8.32
N ALA A 268 18.75 -8.71 -8.00
CA ALA A 268 19.29 -9.30 -6.77
C ALA A 268 20.78 -8.98 -6.60
N LEU A 269 21.17 -8.64 -5.37
CA LEU A 269 22.57 -8.37 -5.02
C LEU A 269 23.31 -9.65 -4.69
N CYS A 270 22.61 -10.70 -4.31
CA CYS A 270 23.18 -12.04 -4.11
C CYS A 270 22.17 -13.11 -4.55
N GLY A 271 22.65 -14.34 -4.76
CA GLY A 271 21.82 -15.40 -5.32
C GLY A 271 21.54 -15.22 -6.82
N ASN A 272 20.61 -16.03 -7.33
CA ASN A 272 20.18 -15.97 -8.73
C ASN A 272 18.65 -16.07 -8.79
N LEU A 273 17.97 -15.08 -8.27
CA LEU A 273 16.52 -15.02 -8.22
C LEU A 273 16.00 -13.73 -8.87
N PRO A 274 14.83 -13.73 -9.48
CA PRO A 274 14.15 -12.51 -9.91
C PRO A 274 13.85 -11.64 -8.69
N ALA A 275 14.51 -10.49 -8.60
CA ALA A 275 14.29 -9.49 -7.57
C ALA A 275 14.39 -8.09 -8.14
N TYR A 276 13.69 -7.17 -7.50
CA TYR A 276 13.53 -5.78 -7.92
C TYR A 276 13.91 -4.88 -6.76
N ARG A 277 15.08 -4.24 -6.87
CA ARG A 277 15.61 -3.34 -5.86
C ARG A 277 15.58 -1.91 -6.34
N PHE A 278 14.98 -1.07 -5.54
CA PHE A 278 15.02 0.38 -5.71
C PHE A 278 16.05 0.93 -4.74
N ILE A 279 17.13 1.48 -5.28
CA ILE A 279 18.27 1.96 -4.51
C ILE A 279 18.40 3.47 -4.74
N PRO A 280 18.41 4.31 -3.67
CA PRO A 280 18.67 5.74 -3.78
C PRO A 280 19.94 6.03 -4.58
N GLY A 281 19.89 7.04 -5.46
CA GLY A 281 21.00 7.36 -6.38
C GLY A 281 21.05 6.51 -7.65
N ILE A 282 20.29 5.40 -7.73
CA ILE A 282 20.19 4.56 -8.91
C ILE A 282 18.79 4.67 -9.52
N SER A 283 17.77 4.31 -8.77
CA SER A 283 16.37 4.51 -9.14
C SER A 283 15.80 5.75 -8.44
N LYS A 284 14.82 6.40 -9.08
CA LYS A 284 14.18 7.60 -8.51
C LYS A 284 13.14 7.20 -7.46
N GLY A 285 13.61 6.81 -6.28
CA GLY A 285 12.81 6.32 -5.15
C GLY A 285 13.61 6.28 -3.86
N GLU A 286 13.00 5.66 -2.85
CA GLU A 286 13.65 5.35 -1.57
C GLU A 286 14.21 3.93 -1.61
N GLY A 287 14.09 3.16 -0.53
CA GLY A 287 14.51 1.75 -0.47
C GLY A 287 13.31 0.82 -0.61
N LEU A 288 13.39 -0.11 -1.54
CA LEU A 288 12.45 -1.22 -1.66
C LEU A 288 13.16 -2.44 -2.25
N PHE A 289 12.92 -3.58 -1.66
CA PHE A 289 13.12 -4.90 -2.25
C PHE A 289 11.76 -5.53 -2.52
N MET A 290 11.59 -6.17 -3.68
CA MET A 290 10.39 -6.94 -4.01
C MET A 290 10.75 -8.17 -4.83
N THR A 291 10.08 -9.28 -4.54
CA THR A 291 10.11 -10.50 -5.37
C THR A 291 8.73 -11.13 -5.40
N ILE A 292 8.47 -11.92 -6.43
CA ILE A 292 7.18 -12.56 -6.66
C ILE A 292 7.38 -14.07 -6.69
N LEU A 293 6.56 -14.80 -5.92
CA LEU A 293 6.63 -16.24 -5.81
C LEU A 293 5.27 -16.88 -6.12
N ARG A 294 5.28 -18.02 -6.81
CA ARG A 294 4.11 -18.87 -7.03
C ARG A 294 4.22 -20.12 -6.16
N LYS A 295 3.26 -20.31 -5.28
CA LYS A 295 3.19 -21.52 -4.45
C LYS A 295 3.01 -22.76 -5.31
N HIS A 296 3.72 -23.83 -5.00
CA HIS A 296 3.60 -25.13 -5.70
C HIS A 296 2.18 -25.70 -5.59
N GLY A 297 1.79 -26.45 -6.60
CA GLY A 297 0.50 -27.12 -6.71
C GLY A 297 -0.39 -26.51 -7.78
N ASP A 298 -1.31 -27.29 -8.28
CA ASP A 298 -2.26 -26.86 -9.29
C ASP A 298 -3.34 -25.95 -8.69
N THR A 299 -3.65 -24.91 -9.42
CA THR A 299 -4.86 -24.11 -9.22
C THR A 299 -6.11 -24.92 -9.61
N GLY A 300 -6.26 -26.13 -9.10
CA GLY A 300 -7.49 -26.88 -9.31
C GLY A 300 -8.64 -25.89 -9.13
N LYS A 301 -9.78 -26.07 -9.83
CA LYS A 301 -11.01 -25.26 -9.62
C LYS A 301 -11.31 -25.24 -8.12
N ALA A 302 -10.48 -24.46 -7.40
CA ALA A 302 -10.66 -24.25 -5.97
C ALA A 302 -12.07 -23.71 -5.84
N ASP A 303 -12.88 -24.41 -5.04
CA ASP A 303 -14.18 -23.89 -4.64
C ASP A 303 -13.98 -22.41 -4.35
N ILE A 304 -14.54 -21.57 -5.21
CA ILE A 304 -14.61 -20.14 -4.98
C ILE A 304 -15.24 -20.08 -3.60
N GLN A 305 -14.43 -19.67 -2.62
CA GLN A 305 -14.93 -19.55 -1.25
C GLN A 305 -15.99 -18.47 -1.31
N ARG A 306 -17.22 -18.90 -1.58
CA ARG A 306 -18.37 -18.08 -2.03
C ARG A 306 -18.71 -16.94 -1.07
N ASP A 307 -18.04 -16.88 0.08
CA ASP A 307 -18.36 -15.91 1.10
C ASP A 307 -17.18 -15.64 2.06
N LEU A 308 -16.02 -15.22 1.50
CA LEU A 308 -14.85 -14.83 2.29
C LEU A 308 -15.20 -13.75 3.31
N LEU A 309 -16.08 -12.83 2.95
CA LEU A 309 -16.52 -11.76 3.84
C LEU A 309 -17.31 -12.33 5.03
N LYS A 310 -18.27 -13.23 4.82
CA LYS A 310 -18.99 -13.88 5.92
C LYS A 310 -18.08 -14.74 6.80
N ALA A 311 -17.06 -15.38 6.22
CA ALA A 311 -16.07 -16.11 7.00
C ALA A 311 -15.26 -15.16 7.90
N ALA A 312 -14.84 -14.01 7.35
CA ALA A 312 -14.13 -12.96 8.07
C ALA A 312 -15.00 -12.35 9.19
N GLU A 313 -16.25 -11.99 8.91
CA GLU A 313 -17.20 -11.45 9.90
C GLU A 313 -17.42 -12.35 11.12
N LYS A 314 -17.33 -13.65 10.93
CA LYS A 314 -17.51 -14.63 12.01
C LYS A 314 -16.26 -14.83 12.87
N ARG A 315 -15.06 -14.59 12.36
CA ARG A 315 -13.82 -15.07 12.97
C ARG A 315 -12.70 -14.05 13.07
N LEU A 316 -12.76 -12.97 12.28
CA LEU A 316 -11.77 -11.90 12.26
C LEU A 316 -12.35 -10.62 12.86
N LYS A 317 -11.44 -9.80 13.36
CA LYS A 317 -11.78 -8.46 13.81
C LYS A 317 -11.72 -7.51 12.61
N ILE A 318 -12.89 -7.15 12.10
CA ILE A 318 -13.04 -6.17 11.02
C ILE A 318 -13.10 -4.77 11.63
N ILE A 319 -12.33 -3.84 11.06
CA ILE A 319 -12.31 -2.41 11.42
C ILE A 319 -13.18 -1.60 10.47
N ALA A 320 -13.10 -1.88 9.16
CA ALA A 320 -13.89 -1.22 8.13
C ALA A 320 -14.23 -2.20 7.01
N ASN A 321 -15.43 -2.04 6.46
CA ASN A 321 -15.92 -2.82 5.33
C ASN A 321 -16.97 -2.00 4.58
N GLY A 322 -16.58 -1.38 3.46
CA GLY A 322 -17.47 -0.56 2.65
C GLY A 322 -18.16 0.58 3.43
N ILE A 323 -19.42 0.83 3.09
CA ILE A 323 -20.23 1.88 3.73
C ILE A 323 -20.81 1.35 5.04
N LYS A 324 -20.51 2.04 6.14
CA LYS A 324 -21.10 1.72 7.44
C LYS A 324 -22.58 2.10 7.50
N ALA A 325 -23.34 1.34 8.29
CA ALA A 325 -24.73 1.68 8.58
C ALA A 325 -24.83 3.07 9.26
N PRO A 326 -25.87 3.84 8.95
CA PRO A 326 -26.10 5.13 9.58
C PRO A 326 -26.40 4.99 11.07
N GLU A 327 -26.05 6.00 11.85
CA GLU A 327 -26.43 6.11 13.26
C GLU A 327 -27.89 6.58 13.37
N ILE A 328 -28.69 5.92 14.21
CA ILE A 328 -30.08 6.32 14.47
C ILE A 328 -30.15 6.96 15.85
N LYS A 329 -30.44 8.27 15.87
CA LYS A 329 -30.68 9.04 17.11
C LYS A 329 -32.15 9.48 17.19
N GLY A 330 -32.98 8.71 17.87
CA GLY A 330 -34.41 8.95 17.92
C GLY A 330 -35.05 8.84 16.52
N LYS A 331 -35.53 9.95 15.99
CA LYS A 331 -36.11 10.04 14.61
C LYS A 331 -35.06 10.45 13.56
N GLN A 332 -33.87 10.83 13.97
CA GLN A 332 -32.84 11.34 13.08
C GLN A 332 -31.94 10.19 12.61
N ILE A 333 -31.75 10.09 11.31
CA ILE A 333 -30.80 9.17 10.65
C ILE A 333 -29.58 10.00 10.26
N ILE A 334 -28.41 9.65 10.84
CA ILE A 334 -27.14 10.33 10.58
C ILE A 334 -26.29 9.38 9.75
N PRO A 335 -25.99 9.68 8.47
CA PRO A 335 -25.15 8.85 7.63
C PRO A 335 -23.73 8.80 8.19
N ASP A 336 -23.07 7.66 8.05
CA ASP A 336 -21.64 7.55 8.35
C ASP A 336 -20.84 8.25 7.25
N HIS A 337 -19.70 8.83 7.60
CA HIS A 337 -18.81 9.53 6.65
C HIS A 337 -18.30 8.63 5.53
N SER A 338 -18.22 7.32 5.75
CA SER A 338 -17.86 6.34 4.70
C SER A 338 -18.82 6.37 3.51
N GLU A 339 -20.09 6.76 3.70
CA GLU A 339 -21.03 6.94 2.59
C GLU A 339 -20.63 8.12 1.69
N ALA A 340 -20.22 9.25 2.27
CA ALA A 340 -19.73 10.40 1.51
C ALA A 340 -18.45 10.08 0.72
N MET A 341 -17.56 9.30 1.31
CA MET A 341 -16.28 8.90 0.69
C MET A 341 -16.43 7.82 -0.38
N SER A 342 -17.51 7.03 -0.38
CA SER A 342 -17.68 5.91 -1.30
C SER A 342 -17.94 6.36 -2.74
N ILE A 343 -17.24 5.71 -3.69
CA ILE A 343 -17.53 5.86 -5.13
C ILE A 343 -18.88 5.24 -5.52
N MET A 344 -19.42 4.36 -4.68
CA MET A 344 -20.69 3.66 -4.89
C MET A 344 -21.86 4.36 -4.20
N ARG A 345 -21.62 5.59 -3.64
CA ARG A 345 -22.69 6.36 -3.02
C ARG A 345 -23.85 6.63 -3.99
N ASP A 346 -25.05 6.61 -3.51
CA ASP A 346 -26.20 7.10 -4.27
C ASP A 346 -26.14 8.63 -4.36
N LYS A 347 -25.77 9.14 -5.55
CA LYS A 347 -25.64 10.57 -5.81
C LYS A 347 -26.97 11.34 -5.70
N ALA A 348 -28.10 10.63 -5.80
CA ALA A 348 -29.44 11.25 -5.69
C ALA A 348 -29.92 11.36 -4.23
N LYS A 349 -29.29 10.64 -3.28
CA LYS A 349 -29.73 10.56 -1.90
C LYS A 349 -29.54 11.88 -1.12
N TYR A 350 -28.44 12.58 -1.40
CA TYR A 350 -28.12 13.86 -0.75
C TYR A 350 -27.84 14.95 -1.79
N PRO A 351 -28.39 16.16 -1.60
CA PRO A 351 -28.00 17.29 -2.41
C PRO A 351 -26.50 17.58 -2.25
N THR A 352 -25.83 17.91 -3.35
CA THR A 352 -24.41 18.25 -3.35
C THR A 352 -24.23 19.75 -3.35
N VAL A 353 -23.29 20.26 -2.55
CA VAL A 353 -22.89 21.66 -2.49
C VAL A 353 -21.37 21.71 -2.68
N ASP A 354 -20.93 22.31 -3.78
CA ASP A 354 -19.50 22.55 -3.99
C ASP A 354 -19.06 23.78 -3.19
N ILE A 355 -17.95 23.66 -2.48
CA ILE A 355 -17.41 24.69 -1.58
C ILE A 355 -16.07 25.20 -2.07
N ASP A 356 -15.77 26.46 -1.74
CA ASP A 356 -14.48 27.05 -2.05
C ASP A 356 -13.35 26.54 -1.12
N TYR A 357 -12.10 26.92 -1.43
CA TYR A 357 -10.94 26.52 -0.64
C TYR A 357 -11.02 26.97 0.82
N THR A 358 -11.47 28.19 1.09
CA THR A 358 -11.57 28.73 2.45
C THR A 358 -12.58 27.95 3.29
N GLN A 359 -13.75 27.65 2.69
CA GLN A 359 -14.79 26.82 3.31
C GLN A 359 -14.30 25.39 3.53
N ALA A 360 -13.57 24.80 2.56
CA ALA A 360 -13.03 23.45 2.69
C ALA A 360 -12.01 23.35 3.83
N ILE A 361 -11.11 24.32 3.98
CA ILE A 361 -10.17 24.38 5.09
C ILE A 361 -10.87 24.56 6.43
N ALA A 362 -11.88 25.45 6.52
CA ALA A 362 -12.67 25.64 7.74
C ALA A 362 -13.40 24.33 8.13
N TYR A 363 -13.99 23.63 7.16
CA TYR A 363 -14.62 22.33 7.38
C TYR A 363 -13.63 21.28 7.91
N LEU A 364 -12.44 21.17 7.31
CA LEU A 364 -11.39 20.25 7.76
C LEU A 364 -10.87 20.56 9.18
N ARG A 365 -10.99 21.82 9.61
CA ARG A 365 -10.68 22.27 10.98
C ARG A 365 -11.84 22.07 11.96
N HIS A 366 -12.95 21.45 11.53
CA HIS A 366 -14.19 21.30 12.30
C HIS A 366 -14.84 22.63 12.69
N GLU A 367 -14.62 23.68 11.90
CA GLU A 367 -15.27 24.97 12.06
C GLU A 367 -16.62 25.00 11.33
N ALA A 368 -17.55 25.81 11.81
CA ALA A 368 -18.79 26.02 11.11
C ALA A 368 -18.58 26.83 9.82
N ILE A 369 -19.17 26.37 8.72
CA ILE A 369 -19.11 27.06 7.43
C ILE A 369 -20.48 27.62 7.09
N THR A 370 -20.50 28.78 6.41
CA THR A 370 -21.70 29.37 5.87
C THR A 370 -21.82 28.99 4.41
N LEU A 371 -22.90 28.32 4.06
CA LEU A 371 -23.25 28.01 2.68
C LEU A 371 -24.14 29.15 2.10
N ASP A 372 -24.25 29.17 0.76
CA ASP A 372 -25.17 30.08 0.09
C ASP A 372 -26.60 29.95 0.62
N ALA A 373 -27.36 31.06 0.63
CA ALA A 373 -28.76 31.08 1.10
C ALA A 373 -29.70 30.17 0.29
N ALA A 374 -29.31 29.84 -0.94
CA ALA A 374 -30.00 28.87 -1.82
C ALA A 374 -29.65 27.42 -1.53
N ALA A 375 -28.67 27.16 -0.67
CA ALA A 375 -28.24 25.78 -0.35
C ALA A 375 -29.40 24.98 0.27
N PRO A 376 -29.58 23.71 -0.09
CA PRO A 376 -30.63 22.86 0.44
C PRO A 376 -30.53 22.72 1.97
N ARG A 377 -31.68 22.69 2.63
CA ARG A 377 -31.74 22.43 4.08
C ARG A 377 -31.62 20.93 4.37
N GLY A 378 -30.97 20.59 5.47
CA GLY A 378 -30.81 19.20 5.91
C GLY A 378 -29.40 18.71 5.73
N ILE A 379 -29.25 17.40 5.48
CA ILE A 379 -27.94 16.76 5.23
C ILE A 379 -27.58 17.02 3.77
N VAL A 380 -26.42 17.60 3.55
CA VAL A 380 -25.84 17.86 2.23
C VAL A 380 -24.48 17.16 2.09
N LEU A 381 -24.13 16.78 0.89
CA LEU A 381 -22.79 16.32 0.55
C LEU A 381 -21.95 17.53 0.13
N LEU A 382 -20.87 17.77 0.85
CA LEU A 382 -19.92 18.81 0.48
C LEU A 382 -18.90 18.23 -0.51
N THR A 383 -18.64 18.97 -1.59
CA THR A 383 -17.58 18.66 -2.55
C THR A 383 -16.62 19.83 -2.68
N TYR A 384 -15.41 19.55 -3.09
CA TYR A 384 -14.42 20.54 -3.49
C TYR A 384 -13.88 20.14 -4.86
N LYS A 385 -14.09 21.00 -5.88
CA LYS A 385 -13.77 20.69 -7.28
C LYS A 385 -14.42 19.37 -7.73
N ASP A 386 -15.70 19.21 -7.41
CA ASP A 386 -16.54 18.05 -7.76
C ASP A 386 -16.15 16.71 -7.12
N VAL A 387 -15.20 16.68 -6.17
CA VAL A 387 -14.72 15.48 -5.48
C VAL A 387 -15.17 15.41 -4.02
#